data_a75f36a4a603ec7a9a67ce633a1aba01
#
_entry.id   a75f36a4a603ec7a9a67ce633a1aba01
#
_cell.length_a   1.000
_cell.length_b   1.000
_cell.length_c   1.000
_cell.angle_alpha   90.00
_cell.angle_beta   90.00
_cell.angle_gamma   90.00
#
_symmetry.space_group_name_H-M   'P 1'
#
loop_
_entity.id
_entity.type
_entity.pdbx_description
1 polymer ?
#
loop_
_entity_poly.entity_id
_entity_poly.type
_entity_poly.pdbx_seq_one_letter_code
_entity_poly.pdbx_strand_id
1 'polypeptide(L)'
;MVDFDRLITRFRQFGGWRLVWQYVRMGVLWTGVCALVRCALKGKSLKAAYPVMTEKVDGILIRRYRYILDEMKVRDAEVQTPNDGGVPKIVWFSWLQGIDQAPDLVKVCLASQRKHLPDYEFRVFDLSNYQQWIELPEYIVRKYKKGLIPAASFSDLLRLSVLQKYGGVWMDATVFCSGFGNEKLQGRWDRIMQSELTVFRYFKRGAMTPVGLSTWFFAAVPHQIVISSVLDMLLAYWKDYNCLVDYYVIHLFLGLSLREFPMVEARMPRENSYHSILLGGALGRTFHQEQWQDLIDHVSFHKLNYRKVGEVSRNLKGYYWHIMK
;
A
#
# COMPACT_ATOMS: atom_id res chain seq x y z
N MET A 1 -18.60 20.56 -17.19
CA MET A 1 -18.11 21.61 -16.27
C MET A 1 -17.04 20.98 -15.40
N VAL A 2 -15.82 21.47 -15.43
CA VAL A 2 -14.74 20.94 -14.57
C VAL A 2 -15.04 21.41 -13.15
N ASP A 3 -15.19 20.46 -12.22
CA ASP A 3 -15.44 20.76 -10.79
C ASP A 3 -14.16 21.40 -10.20
N PHE A 4 -14.11 22.71 -10.22
CA PHE A 4 -12.97 23.53 -9.82
C PHE A 4 -12.63 23.32 -8.34
N ASP A 5 -13.65 23.10 -7.50
CA ASP A 5 -13.46 22.85 -6.07
C ASP A 5 -12.77 21.50 -5.80
N ARG A 6 -13.10 20.49 -6.58
CA ARG A 6 -12.38 19.20 -6.54
C ARG A 6 -10.93 19.33 -6.99
N LEU A 7 -10.66 20.16 -7.99
CA LEU A 7 -9.28 20.41 -8.44
C LEU A 7 -8.47 21.14 -7.37
N ILE A 8 -9.01 22.19 -6.77
CA ILE A 8 -8.37 22.94 -5.68
C ILE A 8 -8.14 22.04 -4.47
N THR A 9 -9.13 21.23 -4.09
CA THR A 9 -9.02 20.30 -2.97
C THR A 9 -7.91 19.28 -3.22
N ARG A 10 -7.86 18.67 -4.40
CA ARG A 10 -6.78 17.76 -4.79
C ARG A 10 -5.42 18.45 -4.82
N PHE A 11 -5.33 19.65 -5.40
CA PHE A 11 -4.10 20.42 -5.43
C PHE A 11 -3.55 20.65 -4.00
N ARG A 12 -4.44 21.04 -3.05
CA ARG A 12 -4.05 21.22 -1.63
C ARG A 12 -3.63 19.90 -0.97
N GLN A 13 -4.34 18.80 -1.24
CA GLN A 13 -4.04 17.47 -0.71
C GLN A 13 -2.66 16.95 -1.14
N PHE A 14 -2.22 17.30 -2.36
CA PHE A 14 -0.89 16.92 -2.88
C PHE A 14 0.23 17.87 -2.50
N GLY A 15 -0.02 18.85 -1.63
CA GLY A 15 1.01 19.78 -1.14
C GLY A 15 0.91 21.20 -1.70
N GLY A 16 -0.04 21.50 -2.59
CA GLY A 16 -0.30 22.83 -3.12
C GLY A 16 0.93 23.47 -3.77
N TRP A 17 1.22 24.72 -3.42
CA TRP A 17 2.37 25.47 -3.93
C TRP A 17 3.73 24.85 -3.60
N ARG A 18 3.82 24.06 -2.52
CA ARG A 18 5.04 23.30 -2.18
C ARG A 18 5.38 22.27 -3.24
N LEU A 19 4.36 21.56 -3.77
CA LEU A 19 4.54 20.60 -4.86
C LEU A 19 5.01 21.31 -6.13
N VAL A 20 4.40 22.45 -6.49
CA VAL A 20 4.82 23.26 -7.65
C VAL A 20 6.29 23.68 -7.50
N TRP A 21 6.65 24.24 -6.35
CA TRP A 21 8.04 24.62 -6.07
C TRP A 21 9.01 23.45 -6.16
N GLN A 22 8.58 22.29 -5.64
CA GLN A 22 9.38 21.07 -5.73
C GLN A 22 9.58 20.61 -7.18
N TYR A 23 8.55 20.68 -8.01
CA TYR A 23 8.65 20.39 -9.44
C TYR A 23 9.55 21.37 -10.20
N VAL A 24 9.57 22.65 -9.80
CA VAL A 24 10.56 23.62 -10.32
C VAL A 24 11.97 23.17 -9.99
N ARG A 25 12.25 22.87 -8.71
CA ARG A 25 13.58 22.43 -8.25
C ARG A 25 14.06 21.14 -8.90
N MET A 26 13.14 20.23 -9.20
CA MET A 26 13.41 18.95 -9.86
C MET A 26 13.52 19.09 -11.38
N GLY A 27 13.24 20.26 -11.96
CA GLY A 27 13.15 20.43 -13.43
C GLY A 27 11.97 19.69 -14.08
N VAL A 28 11.00 19.24 -13.30
CA VAL A 28 9.82 18.50 -13.77
C VAL A 28 8.77 19.45 -14.34
N LEU A 29 8.67 20.67 -13.84
CA LEU A 29 7.65 21.64 -14.26
C LEU A 29 7.76 21.91 -15.77
N TRP A 30 8.96 22.16 -16.28
CA TRP A 30 9.20 22.38 -17.71
C TRP A 30 8.84 21.16 -18.55
N THR A 31 9.21 19.96 -18.10
CA THR A 31 8.81 18.70 -18.76
C THR A 31 7.29 18.58 -18.84
N GLY A 32 6.59 18.93 -17.75
CA GLY A 32 5.12 18.96 -17.71
C GLY A 32 4.52 19.95 -18.71
N VAL A 33 5.03 21.19 -18.75
CA VAL A 33 4.57 22.20 -19.70
C VAL A 33 4.77 21.71 -21.15
N CYS A 34 5.95 21.21 -21.49
CA CYS A 34 6.22 20.66 -22.81
C CYS A 34 5.29 19.47 -23.16
N ALA A 35 5.03 18.59 -22.20
CA ALA A 35 4.13 17.46 -22.40
C ALA A 35 2.68 17.93 -22.64
N LEU A 36 2.19 18.91 -21.88
CA LEU A 36 0.86 19.50 -22.04
C LEU A 36 0.72 20.17 -23.41
N VAL A 37 1.70 20.99 -23.84
CA VAL A 37 1.71 21.60 -25.15
C VAL A 37 1.68 20.57 -26.27
N ARG A 38 2.51 19.51 -26.16
CA ARG A 38 2.50 18.40 -27.15
C ARG A 38 1.15 17.68 -27.19
N CYS A 39 0.50 17.47 -26.04
CA CYS A 39 -0.83 16.86 -26.00
C CYS A 39 -1.87 17.75 -26.69
N ALA A 40 -1.85 19.07 -26.42
CA ALA A 40 -2.75 20.03 -27.03
C ALA A 40 -2.58 20.09 -28.55
N LEU A 41 -1.33 20.20 -29.02
CA LEU A 41 -1.02 20.24 -30.47
C LEU A 41 -1.41 18.96 -31.23
N LYS A 42 -1.43 17.80 -30.53
CA LYS A 42 -1.81 16.50 -31.09
C LYS A 42 -3.28 16.15 -30.86
N GLY A 43 -4.10 17.06 -30.35
CA GLY A 43 -5.51 16.80 -30.02
C GLY A 43 -5.72 15.69 -28.96
N LYS A 44 -4.69 15.36 -28.15
CA LYS A 44 -4.75 14.33 -27.12
C LYS A 44 -5.27 14.91 -25.80
N SER A 45 -5.89 14.07 -25.00
CA SER A 45 -6.27 14.46 -23.62
C SER A 45 -5.04 14.95 -22.85
N LEU A 46 -5.18 16.06 -22.11
CA LEU A 46 -4.14 16.60 -21.23
C LEU A 46 -3.70 15.59 -20.14
N LYS A 47 -4.55 14.60 -19.82
CA LYS A 47 -4.19 13.49 -18.93
C LYS A 47 -3.03 12.65 -19.46
N ALA A 48 -2.78 12.66 -20.77
CA ALA A 48 -1.66 11.95 -21.37
C ALA A 48 -0.28 12.59 -21.07
N ALA A 49 -0.24 13.80 -20.52
CA ALA A 49 0.99 14.42 -20.01
C ALA A 49 1.45 13.85 -18.67
N TYR A 50 0.52 13.31 -17.86
CA TYR A 50 0.82 12.80 -16.52
C TYR A 50 1.90 11.69 -16.52
N PRO A 51 1.82 10.63 -17.35
CA PRO A 51 2.86 9.60 -17.40
C PRO A 51 4.27 10.15 -17.67
N VAL A 52 4.38 11.16 -18.53
CA VAL A 52 5.68 11.78 -18.86
C VAL A 52 6.29 12.50 -17.65
N MET A 53 5.43 13.18 -16.87
CA MET A 53 5.87 13.82 -15.60
C MET A 53 6.28 12.80 -14.56
N THR A 54 5.47 11.74 -14.38
CA THR A 54 5.75 10.65 -13.44
C THR A 54 7.06 9.96 -13.78
N GLU A 55 7.29 9.61 -15.06
CA GLU A 55 8.54 8.99 -15.51
C GLU A 55 9.77 9.87 -15.19
N LYS A 56 9.64 11.18 -15.36
CA LYS A 56 10.72 12.12 -14.99
C LYS A 56 10.97 12.15 -13.49
N VAL A 57 9.89 12.22 -12.69
CA VAL A 57 9.97 12.17 -11.21
C VAL A 57 10.63 10.86 -10.76
N ASP A 58 10.15 9.73 -11.26
CA ASP A 58 10.66 8.40 -10.94
C ASP A 58 12.16 8.29 -11.26
N GLY A 59 12.56 8.73 -12.46
CA GLY A 59 13.97 8.73 -12.85
C GLY A 59 14.88 9.59 -11.92
N ILE A 60 14.35 10.68 -11.38
CA ILE A 60 15.07 11.54 -10.42
C ILE A 60 15.17 10.82 -9.06
N LEU A 61 14.06 10.26 -8.55
CA LEU A 61 14.03 9.58 -7.27
C LEU A 61 14.91 8.32 -7.27
N ILE A 62 14.85 7.52 -8.34
CA ILE A 62 15.71 6.36 -8.52
C ILE A 62 17.19 6.74 -8.44
N ARG A 63 17.63 7.73 -9.22
CA ARG A 63 19.03 8.17 -9.19
C ARG A 63 19.45 8.72 -7.84
N ARG A 64 18.55 9.43 -7.14
CA ARG A 64 18.84 10.05 -5.86
C ARG A 64 19.02 9.05 -4.74
N TYR A 65 18.23 7.97 -4.72
CA TYR A 65 18.18 7.02 -3.60
C TYR A 65 18.79 5.65 -3.92
N ARG A 66 19.36 5.46 -5.12
CA ARG A 66 19.98 4.20 -5.51
C ARG A 66 21.12 3.79 -4.58
N TYR A 67 21.88 4.75 -4.04
CA TYR A 67 22.98 4.47 -3.13
C TYR A 67 22.57 3.64 -1.91
N ILE A 68 21.32 3.81 -1.43
CA ILE A 68 20.77 3.01 -0.32
C ILE A 68 20.72 1.53 -0.69
N LEU A 69 20.34 1.22 -1.92
CA LEU A 69 20.30 -0.16 -2.41
C LEU A 69 21.70 -0.74 -2.58
N ASP A 70 22.66 0.06 -3.01
CA ASP A 70 24.07 -0.36 -3.14
C ASP A 70 24.66 -0.66 -1.75
N GLU A 71 24.39 0.16 -0.73
CA GLU A 71 24.76 -0.11 0.66
C GLU A 71 24.08 -1.37 1.21
N MET A 72 22.80 -1.59 0.90
CA MET A 72 22.06 -2.77 1.33
C MET A 72 22.62 -4.05 0.72
N LYS A 73 23.05 -4.04 -0.55
CA LYS A 73 23.68 -5.20 -1.20
C LYS A 73 24.97 -5.62 -0.51
N VAL A 74 25.77 -4.65 -0.06
CA VAL A 74 27.00 -4.94 0.70
C VAL A 74 26.63 -5.62 2.02
N ARG A 75 25.66 -5.11 2.75
CA ARG A 75 25.20 -5.71 4.01
C ARG A 75 24.62 -7.12 3.82
N ASP A 76 23.81 -7.33 2.76
CA ASP A 76 23.22 -8.64 2.45
C ASP A 76 24.28 -9.69 2.13
N ALA A 77 25.36 -9.29 1.45
CA ALA A 77 26.48 -10.17 1.16
C ALA A 77 27.26 -10.60 2.42
N GLU A 78 27.27 -9.76 3.46
CA GLU A 78 27.94 -10.03 4.74
C GLU A 78 27.08 -10.91 5.67
N VAL A 79 25.74 -10.84 5.56
CA VAL A 79 24.78 -11.56 6.42
C VAL A 79 24.14 -12.72 5.66
N GLN A 80 24.88 -13.81 5.49
CA GLN A 80 24.42 -15.06 4.85
C GLN A 80 23.62 -15.95 5.82
N THR A 81 22.69 -15.45 6.59
CA THR A 81 21.81 -16.32 7.36
C THR A 81 20.46 -16.47 6.64
N PRO A 82 20.14 -17.66 6.11
CA PRO A 82 18.79 -17.96 5.68
C PRO A 82 17.85 -17.79 6.87
N ASN A 83 16.78 -17.03 6.70
CA ASN A 83 15.74 -16.92 7.73
C ASN A 83 14.81 -18.12 7.57
N ASP A 84 15.18 -19.27 8.16
CA ASP A 84 14.50 -20.55 8.03
C ASP A 84 13.14 -20.59 8.76
N GLY A 85 12.75 -19.52 9.47
CA GLY A 85 11.60 -19.51 10.35
C GLY A 85 10.25 -19.14 9.68
N GLY A 86 10.23 -18.71 8.42
CA GLY A 86 9.01 -18.20 7.78
C GLY A 86 8.48 -16.89 8.40
N VAL A 87 7.29 -16.48 7.98
CA VAL A 87 6.63 -15.26 8.46
C VAL A 87 6.09 -15.47 9.88
N PRO A 88 6.41 -14.61 10.87
CA PRO A 88 5.84 -14.70 12.21
C PRO A 88 4.31 -14.61 12.21
N LYS A 89 3.63 -15.37 13.09
CA LYS A 89 2.18 -15.35 13.25
C LYS A 89 1.70 -14.08 13.98
N ILE A 90 2.08 -12.92 13.47
CA ILE A 90 1.69 -11.61 13.96
C ILE A 90 0.89 -10.91 12.86
N VAL A 91 -0.29 -10.40 13.18
CA VAL A 91 -1.08 -9.54 12.30
C VAL A 91 -1.03 -8.10 12.80
N TRP A 92 -0.51 -7.22 11.97
CA TRP A 92 -0.47 -5.79 12.22
C TRP A 92 -1.70 -5.12 11.64
N PHE A 93 -2.44 -4.41 12.47
CA PHE A 93 -3.62 -3.66 12.08
C PHE A 93 -3.54 -2.23 12.63
N SER A 94 -3.76 -1.24 11.79
CA SER A 94 -3.70 0.15 12.24
C SER A 94 -4.85 0.98 11.68
N TRP A 95 -5.48 1.73 12.58
CA TRP A 95 -6.36 2.83 12.26
C TRP A 95 -5.89 4.05 13.04
N LEU A 96 -5.33 5.05 12.35
CA LEU A 96 -4.56 6.14 12.98
C LEU A 96 -5.34 6.94 14.03
N GLN A 97 -6.67 7.01 13.92
CA GLN A 97 -7.55 7.71 14.87
C GLN A 97 -8.02 6.84 16.05
N GLY A 98 -7.55 5.60 16.13
CA GLY A 98 -8.03 4.60 17.09
C GLY A 98 -9.22 3.79 16.57
N ILE A 99 -9.25 2.48 16.90
CA ILE A 99 -10.27 1.56 16.40
C ILE A 99 -11.69 1.94 16.83
N ASP A 100 -11.85 2.57 17.98
CA ASP A 100 -13.15 3.01 18.48
C ASP A 100 -13.77 4.08 17.59
N GLN A 101 -12.93 4.93 16.97
CA GLN A 101 -13.35 5.96 16.02
C GLN A 101 -13.41 5.46 14.57
N ALA A 102 -13.12 4.18 14.34
CA ALA A 102 -13.13 3.62 13.00
C ALA A 102 -14.59 3.42 12.51
N PRO A 103 -14.84 3.59 11.20
CA PRO A 103 -16.10 3.19 10.58
C PRO A 103 -16.41 1.71 10.84
N ASP A 104 -17.70 1.36 10.96
CA ASP A 104 -18.13 -0.01 11.24
C ASP A 104 -17.56 -1.02 10.26
N LEU A 105 -17.46 -0.68 8.98
CA LEU A 105 -16.83 -1.54 7.98
C LEU A 105 -15.38 -1.91 8.37
N VAL A 106 -14.63 -0.99 8.97
CA VAL A 106 -13.25 -1.24 9.43
C VAL A 106 -13.24 -2.17 10.64
N LYS A 107 -14.18 -1.98 11.57
CA LYS A 107 -14.35 -2.86 12.74
C LYS A 107 -14.71 -4.29 12.31
N VAL A 108 -15.61 -4.43 11.33
CA VAL A 108 -15.97 -5.73 10.73
C VAL A 108 -14.78 -6.39 10.04
N CYS A 109 -13.95 -5.61 9.33
CA CYS A 109 -12.72 -6.15 8.73
C CYS A 109 -11.79 -6.72 9.81
N LEU A 110 -11.55 -6.00 10.91
CA LEU A 110 -10.73 -6.50 12.02
C LEU A 110 -11.34 -7.77 12.65
N ALA A 111 -12.65 -7.76 12.89
CA ALA A 111 -13.35 -8.92 13.45
C ALA A 111 -13.25 -10.15 12.54
N SER A 112 -13.41 -9.96 11.22
CA SER A 112 -13.29 -11.04 10.24
C SER A 112 -11.87 -11.64 10.21
N GLN A 113 -10.83 -10.81 10.28
CA GLN A 113 -9.44 -11.28 10.34
C GLN A 113 -9.20 -12.09 11.62
N ARG A 114 -9.61 -11.60 12.79
CA ARG A 114 -9.49 -12.34 14.06
C ARG A 114 -10.23 -13.67 14.05
N LYS A 115 -11.42 -13.70 13.46
CA LYS A 115 -12.24 -14.91 13.34
C LYS A 115 -11.53 -16.01 12.55
N HIS A 116 -10.85 -15.64 11.47
CA HIS A 116 -10.27 -16.60 10.53
C HIS A 116 -8.77 -16.84 10.71
N LEU A 117 -8.13 -16.09 11.63
CA LEU A 117 -6.73 -16.24 12.02
C LEU A 117 -6.61 -16.33 13.54
N PRO A 118 -7.30 -17.32 14.21
CA PRO A 118 -7.38 -17.38 15.68
C PRO A 118 -6.01 -17.63 16.35
N ASP A 119 -5.07 -18.29 15.65
CA ASP A 119 -3.75 -18.63 16.15
C ASP A 119 -2.71 -17.49 15.96
N TYR A 120 -3.16 -16.33 15.53
CA TYR A 120 -2.30 -15.17 15.27
C TYR A 120 -2.40 -14.13 16.39
N GLU A 121 -1.26 -13.55 16.76
CA GLU A 121 -1.22 -12.37 17.63
C GLU A 121 -1.64 -11.13 16.85
N PHE A 122 -2.75 -10.48 17.24
CA PHE A 122 -3.20 -9.22 16.64
C PHE A 122 -2.64 -8.03 17.38
N ARG A 123 -1.74 -7.30 16.75
CA ARG A 123 -1.17 -6.03 17.23
C ARG A 123 -1.89 -4.87 16.59
N VAL A 124 -2.89 -4.35 17.32
CA VAL A 124 -3.72 -3.22 16.87
C VAL A 124 -3.15 -1.94 17.47
N PHE A 125 -2.83 -0.97 16.62
CA PHE A 125 -2.23 0.28 17.07
C PHE A 125 -2.75 1.52 16.29
N ASP A 126 -2.51 2.70 16.87
CA ASP A 126 -2.91 4.00 16.37
C ASP A 126 -1.83 5.06 16.68
N LEU A 127 -2.16 6.34 16.50
CA LEU A 127 -1.24 7.46 16.80
C LEU A 127 -0.91 7.61 18.27
N SER A 128 -1.73 7.07 19.19
CA SER A 128 -1.50 7.20 20.63
C SER A 128 -0.55 6.15 21.19
N ASN A 129 -0.39 5.00 20.50
CA ASN A 129 0.33 3.86 21.05
C ASN A 129 1.34 3.18 20.14
N TYR A 130 1.53 3.64 18.88
CA TYR A 130 2.49 3.00 17.94
C TYR A 130 3.92 2.97 18.49
N GLN A 131 4.30 3.90 19.37
CA GLN A 131 5.63 3.96 19.99
C GLN A 131 5.94 2.75 20.89
N GLN A 132 4.95 1.96 21.29
CA GLN A 132 5.16 0.69 22.00
C GLN A 132 5.90 -0.34 21.13
N TRP A 133 5.80 -0.21 19.82
CA TRP A 133 6.35 -1.16 18.85
C TRP A 133 7.57 -0.62 18.13
N ILE A 134 7.51 0.63 17.68
CA ILE A 134 8.53 1.25 16.83
C ILE A 134 8.80 2.69 17.24
N GLU A 135 10.03 3.11 16.99
CA GLU A 135 10.45 4.49 17.10
C GLU A 135 10.72 5.03 15.71
N LEU A 136 10.07 6.14 15.36
CA LEU A 136 10.32 6.86 14.12
C LEU A 136 11.27 8.04 14.39
N PRO A 137 12.16 8.39 13.44
CA PRO A 137 13.01 9.56 13.56
C PRO A 137 12.20 10.83 13.89
N GLU A 138 12.74 11.67 14.77
CA GLU A 138 12.04 12.88 15.24
C GLU A 138 11.57 13.79 14.10
N TYR A 139 12.35 13.91 13.01
CA TYR A 139 11.97 14.74 11.86
C TYR A 139 10.72 14.19 11.15
N ILE A 140 10.48 12.87 11.12
CA ILE A 140 9.26 12.26 10.58
C ILE A 140 8.05 12.67 11.41
N VAL A 141 8.14 12.49 12.73
CA VAL A 141 7.05 12.82 13.67
C VAL A 141 6.72 14.31 13.59
N ARG A 142 7.75 15.17 13.58
CA ARG A 142 7.61 16.63 13.43
C ARG A 142 6.96 17.02 12.11
N LYS A 143 7.38 16.41 10.99
CA LYS A 143 6.79 16.68 9.65
C LYS A 143 5.34 16.21 9.58
N TYR A 144 5.01 15.07 10.15
CA TYR A 144 3.64 14.57 10.21
C TYR A 144 2.74 15.53 11.02
N LYS A 145 3.16 15.92 12.23
CA LYS A 145 2.43 16.90 13.06
C LYS A 145 2.23 18.25 12.36
N LYS A 146 3.15 18.67 11.48
CA LYS A 146 3.03 19.88 10.63
C LYS A 146 2.18 19.68 9.37
N GLY A 147 1.58 18.49 9.16
CA GLY A 147 0.79 18.18 7.97
C GLY A 147 1.60 18.12 6.66
N LEU A 148 2.92 17.94 6.74
CA LEU A 148 3.81 17.80 5.57
C LEU A 148 3.81 16.39 5.02
N ILE A 149 3.62 15.40 5.89
CA ILE A 149 3.46 13.98 5.55
C ILE A 149 1.97 13.64 5.60
N PRO A 150 1.35 13.22 4.48
CA PRO A 150 -0.03 12.76 4.49
C PRO A 150 -0.22 11.53 5.38
N ALA A 151 -1.41 11.34 5.96
CA ALA A 151 -1.72 10.22 6.85
C ALA A 151 -1.45 8.84 6.18
N ALA A 152 -1.74 8.70 4.88
CA ALA A 152 -1.43 7.47 4.14
C ALA A 152 0.08 7.21 4.11
N SER A 153 0.91 8.23 3.79
CA SER A 153 2.36 8.07 3.76
C SER A 153 2.97 7.86 5.14
N PHE A 154 2.36 8.41 6.20
CA PHE A 154 2.76 8.12 7.57
C PHE A 154 2.44 6.66 7.93
N SER A 155 1.27 6.15 7.51
CA SER A 155 0.92 4.73 7.64
C SER A 155 1.87 3.82 6.85
N ASP A 156 2.40 4.27 5.69
CA ASP A 156 3.42 3.52 4.94
C ASP A 156 4.72 3.36 5.75
N LEU A 157 5.15 4.41 6.44
CA LEU A 157 6.32 4.34 7.34
C LEU A 157 6.07 3.40 8.52
N LEU A 158 4.89 3.48 9.16
CA LEU A 158 4.54 2.61 10.28
C LEU A 158 4.53 1.14 9.87
N ARG A 159 3.85 0.80 8.74
CA ARG A 159 3.78 -0.59 8.26
C ARG A 159 5.14 -1.19 7.95
N LEU A 160 6.00 -0.43 7.28
CA LEU A 160 7.34 -0.91 6.95
C LEU A 160 8.23 -1.04 8.19
N SER A 161 8.10 -0.12 9.15
CA SER A 161 8.87 -0.18 10.39
C SER A 161 8.51 -1.39 11.25
N VAL A 162 7.21 -1.72 11.40
CA VAL A 162 6.81 -2.91 12.18
C VAL A 162 7.22 -4.19 11.45
N LEU A 163 7.07 -4.25 10.12
CA LEU A 163 7.49 -5.41 9.33
C LEU A 163 9.00 -5.59 9.33
N GLN A 164 9.78 -4.51 9.22
CA GLN A 164 11.22 -4.55 9.27
C GLN A 164 11.70 -5.10 10.62
N LYS A 165 11.12 -4.64 11.73
CA LYS A 165 11.59 -5.01 13.08
C LYS A 165 11.10 -6.38 13.53
N TYR A 166 9.86 -6.72 13.26
CA TYR A 166 9.20 -7.90 13.81
C TYR A 166 8.75 -8.92 12.78
N GLY A 167 8.72 -8.56 11.50
CA GLY A 167 8.04 -9.35 10.48
C GLY A 167 6.53 -9.44 10.72
N GLY A 168 5.92 -10.50 10.20
CA GLY A 168 4.48 -10.74 10.34
C GLY A 168 3.70 -10.31 9.10
N VAL A 169 2.40 -10.17 9.26
CA VAL A 169 1.45 -9.84 8.21
C VAL A 169 0.86 -8.46 8.46
N TRP A 170 1.04 -7.56 7.51
CA TRP A 170 0.31 -6.30 7.45
C TRP A 170 -0.91 -6.45 6.56
N MET A 171 -2.06 -6.07 7.06
CA MET A 171 -3.27 -5.90 6.27
C MET A 171 -3.84 -4.49 6.52
N ASP A 172 -4.12 -3.76 5.42
CA ASP A 172 -4.81 -2.48 5.57
C ASP A 172 -6.15 -2.66 6.32
N ALA A 173 -6.55 -1.66 7.08
CA ALA A 173 -7.74 -1.67 7.92
C ALA A 173 -9.07 -1.97 7.18
N THR A 174 -9.07 -1.97 5.86
CA THR A 174 -10.23 -2.30 5.03
C THR A 174 -10.08 -3.65 4.31
N VAL A 175 -9.27 -4.55 4.81
CA VAL A 175 -9.17 -5.92 4.30
C VAL A 175 -10.11 -6.82 5.09
N PHE A 176 -11.14 -7.31 4.41
CA PHE A 176 -12.06 -8.32 4.95
C PHE A 176 -11.51 -9.71 4.67
N CYS A 177 -11.53 -10.60 5.66
CA CYS A 177 -11.13 -12.00 5.52
C CYS A 177 -12.38 -12.89 5.49
N SER A 178 -12.57 -13.63 4.38
CA SER A 178 -13.68 -14.58 4.23
C SER A 178 -13.34 -15.99 4.70
N GLY A 179 -12.11 -16.21 5.17
CA GLY A 179 -11.62 -17.51 5.61
C GLY A 179 -10.95 -18.33 4.51
N PHE A 180 -10.62 -19.56 4.86
CA PHE A 180 -9.89 -20.52 4.01
C PHE A 180 -10.80 -21.73 3.72
N GLY A 181 -11.90 -21.50 3.01
CA GLY A 181 -13.00 -22.44 2.81
C GLY A 181 -12.65 -23.68 1.96
N ASN A 182 -11.46 -23.74 1.36
CA ASN A 182 -11.00 -24.89 0.60
C ASN A 182 -9.48 -25.09 0.71
N GLU A 183 -9.00 -26.29 0.39
CA GLU A 183 -7.57 -26.68 0.47
C GLU A 183 -6.66 -25.79 -0.38
N LYS A 184 -7.15 -25.29 -1.51
CA LYS A 184 -6.37 -24.40 -2.38
C LYS A 184 -6.07 -23.07 -1.69
N LEU A 185 -7.04 -22.47 -0.99
CA LEU A 185 -6.87 -21.24 -0.24
C LEU A 185 -5.97 -21.45 0.97
N GLN A 186 -6.14 -22.57 1.68
CA GLN A 186 -5.27 -22.92 2.80
C GLN A 186 -3.82 -23.11 2.32
N GLY A 187 -3.59 -23.90 1.27
CA GLY A 187 -2.24 -24.10 0.72
C GLY A 187 -1.60 -22.82 0.14
N ARG A 188 -2.40 -21.85 -0.33
CA ARG A 188 -1.89 -20.52 -0.69
C ARG A 188 -1.42 -19.76 0.55
N TRP A 189 -2.21 -19.78 1.60
CA TRP A 189 -1.85 -19.15 2.88
C TRP A 189 -0.58 -19.74 3.46
N ASP A 190 -0.47 -21.07 3.47
CA ASP A 190 0.73 -21.75 3.97
C ASP A 190 1.98 -21.35 3.19
N ARG A 191 1.90 -21.25 1.85
CA ARG A 191 3.02 -20.75 1.03
C ARG A 191 3.38 -19.30 1.34
N ILE A 192 2.39 -18.43 1.60
CA ILE A 192 2.63 -17.05 2.04
C ILE A 192 3.41 -17.04 3.36
N MET A 193 2.99 -17.84 4.32
CA MET A 193 3.61 -17.89 5.65
C MET A 193 4.99 -18.56 5.65
N GLN A 194 5.29 -19.41 4.68
CA GLN A 194 6.61 -20.03 4.48
C GLN A 194 7.57 -19.16 3.65
N SER A 195 7.08 -18.12 3.00
CA SER A 195 7.91 -17.22 2.19
C SER A 195 8.66 -16.20 3.04
N GLU A 196 9.74 -15.65 2.50
CA GLU A 196 10.43 -14.52 3.15
C GLU A 196 9.71 -13.17 2.94
N LEU A 197 9.00 -13.05 1.80
CA LEU A 197 8.22 -11.85 1.44
C LEU A 197 7.04 -12.25 0.55
N THR A 198 5.88 -11.66 0.80
CA THR A 198 4.75 -11.69 -0.13
C THR A 198 4.12 -10.31 -0.24
N VAL A 199 3.88 -9.87 -1.47
CA VAL A 199 3.04 -8.73 -1.83
C VAL A 199 2.11 -9.12 -2.96
N PHE A 200 0.90 -8.55 -2.99
CA PHE A 200 -0.05 -8.82 -4.06
C PHE A 200 0.25 -7.98 -5.30
N ARG A 201 0.07 -8.56 -6.50
CA ARG A 201 0.35 -7.92 -7.79
C ARG A 201 -0.93 -7.63 -8.56
N TYR A 202 -0.88 -6.59 -9.40
CA TYR A 202 -1.92 -6.31 -10.39
C TYR A 202 -1.46 -6.79 -11.75
N PHE A 203 -1.82 -8.03 -12.12
CA PHE A 203 -1.44 -8.63 -13.42
C PHE A 203 -2.36 -8.25 -14.57
N LYS A 204 -3.43 -7.50 -14.31
CA LYS A 204 -4.39 -7.13 -15.34
C LYS A 204 -3.88 -5.93 -16.14
N ARG A 205 -4.17 -5.93 -17.44
CA ARG A 205 -3.97 -4.76 -18.30
C ARG A 205 -4.72 -3.57 -17.71
N GLY A 206 -4.05 -2.43 -17.57
CA GLY A 206 -4.59 -1.25 -16.88
C GLY A 206 -4.49 -1.34 -15.35
N ALA A 207 -3.40 -1.95 -14.84
CA ALA A 207 -3.09 -2.00 -13.41
C ALA A 207 -3.31 -0.63 -12.73
N MET A 208 -3.79 -0.68 -11.48
CA MET A 208 -4.12 0.52 -10.70
C MET A 208 -2.89 1.27 -10.22
N THR A 209 -1.71 0.63 -10.25
CA THR A 209 -0.45 1.24 -9.84
C THR A 209 0.59 1.19 -10.97
N PRO A 210 1.48 2.18 -11.07
CA PRO A 210 2.51 2.23 -12.14
C PRO A 210 3.42 1.01 -12.18
N VAL A 211 3.70 0.41 -11.02
CA VAL A 211 4.62 -0.73 -10.89
C VAL A 211 3.91 -2.08 -10.76
N GLY A 212 2.59 -2.12 -10.85
CA GLY A 212 1.80 -3.35 -10.78
C GLY A 212 1.80 -4.05 -9.42
N LEU A 213 2.29 -3.41 -8.37
CA LEU A 213 2.34 -3.93 -6.98
C LEU A 213 1.29 -3.26 -6.12
N SER A 214 0.84 -3.94 -5.07
CA SER A 214 -0.05 -3.37 -4.06
C SER A 214 0.69 -3.20 -2.73
N THR A 215 0.20 -2.31 -1.88
CA THR A 215 0.76 -2.08 -0.54
C THR A 215 -0.25 -2.33 0.57
N TRP A 216 -1.43 -2.84 0.23
CA TRP A 216 -2.49 -3.12 1.20
C TRP A 216 -2.30 -4.44 1.97
N PHE A 217 -1.40 -5.31 1.47
CA PHE A 217 -1.03 -6.57 2.08
C PHE A 217 0.48 -6.78 1.95
N PHE A 218 1.12 -7.12 3.05
CA PHE A 218 2.48 -7.62 3.13
C PHE A 218 2.54 -8.79 4.09
N ALA A 219 3.28 -9.84 3.74
CA ALA A 219 3.76 -10.83 4.69
C ALA A 219 5.29 -10.86 4.56
N ALA A 220 6.02 -10.71 5.66
CA ALA A 220 7.48 -10.61 5.62
C ALA A 220 8.12 -11.22 6.87
N VAL A 221 9.29 -11.82 6.69
CA VAL A 221 10.17 -12.16 7.81
C VAL A 221 10.80 -10.89 8.41
N PRO A 222 11.23 -10.89 9.68
CA PRO A 222 11.96 -9.77 10.26
C PRO A 222 13.21 -9.43 9.44
N HIS A 223 13.55 -8.15 9.36
CA HIS A 223 14.72 -7.63 8.64
C HIS A 223 14.78 -7.99 7.16
N GLN A 224 13.66 -8.31 6.54
CA GLN A 224 13.58 -8.64 5.12
C GLN A 224 14.15 -7.49 4.28
N ILE A 225 15.12 -7.81 3.40
CA ILE A 225 15.97 -6.83 2.72
C ILE A 225 15.20 -5.83 1.86
N VAL A 226 14.14 -6.28 1.16
CA VAL A 226 13.30 -5.40 0.34
C VAL A 226 12.49 -4.45 1.24
N ILE A 227 11.93 -4.94 2.35
CA ILE A 227 11.19 -4.10 3.32
C ILE A 227 12.13 -3.06 3.94
N SER A 228 13.33 -3.47 4.34
CA SER A 228 14.35 -2.59 4.93
C SER A 228 14.79 -1.50 3.94
N SER A 229 15.08 -1.87 2.70
CA SER A 229 15.51 -0.91 1.68
C SER A 229 14.41 0.09 1.30
N VAL A 230 13.16 -0.34 1.21
CA VAL A 230 12.03 0.57 0.96
C VAL A 230 11.81 1.53 2.12
N LEU A 231 11.93 1.05 3.37
CA LEU A 231 11.84 1.90 4.55
C LEU A 231 12.95 2.96 4.56
N ASP A 232 14.20 2.58 4.33
CA ASP A 232 15.33 3.50 4.33
C ASP A 232 15.21 4.54 3.22
N MET A 233 14.78 4.15 2.02
CA MET A 233 14.50 5.09 0.92
C MET A 233 13.36 6.05 1.26
N LEU A 234 12.28 5.60 1.92
CA LEU A 234 11.20 6.50 2.35
C LEU A 234 11.64 7.45 3.48
N LEU A 235 12.45 6.98 4.42
CA LEU A 235 13.02 7.83 5.46
C LEU A 235 13.92 8.91 4.84
N ALA A 236 14.81 8.55 3.92
CA ALA A 236 15.65 9.50 3.19
C ALA A 236 14.81 10.47 2.34
N TYR A 237 13.77 9.97 1.65
CA TYR A 237 12.84 10.80 0.92
C TYR A 237 12.19 11.86 1.82
N TRP A 238 11.65 11.48 2.96
CA TRP A 238 11.02 12.41 3.89
C TRP A 238 12.02 13.30 4.64
N LYS A 239 13.31 12.97 4.64
CA LYS A 239 14.36 13.91 5.07
C LYS A 239 14.52 15.06 4.07
N ASP A 240 14.50 14.75 2.78
CA ASP A 240 14.76 15.68 1.68
C ASP A 240 13.54 16.49 1.25
N TYR A 241 12.33 15.89 1.31
CA TYR A 241 11.10 16.48 0.78
C TYR A 241 10.10 16.84 1.89
N ASN A 242 9.28 17.88 1.61
CA ASN A 242 8.22 18.37 2.50
C ASN A 242 6.82 18.22 1.89
N CYS A 243 6.71 17.44 0.82
CA CYS A 243 5.45 17.09 0.16
C CYS A 243 5.63 15.80 -0.59
N LEU A 244 4.53 15.16 -0.94
CA LEU A 244 4.50 13.95 -1.77
C LEU A 244 4.59 14.36 -3.24
N VAL A 245 5.74 14.11 -3.90
CA VAL A 245 5.95 14.48 -5.31
C VAL A 245 5.25 13.52 -6.28
N ASP A 246 5.03 12.28 -5.88
CA ASP A 246 4.17 11.31 -6.55
C ASP A 246 3.42 10.48 -5.50
N TYR A 247 2.16 10.14 -5.77
CA TYR A 247 1.34 9.33 -4.88
C TYR A 247 1.90 7.91 -4.70
N TYR A 248 2.60 7.41 -5.71
CA TYR A 248 3.09 6.04 -5.78
C TYR A 248 4.57 5.88 -5.39
N VAL A 249 5.15 6.82 -4.63
CA VAL A 249 6.57 6.76 -4.22
C VAL A 249 6.93 5.44 -3.52
N ILE A 250 6.09 4.93 -2.61
CA ILE A 250 6.33 3.62 -1.98
C ILE A 250 6.32 2.48 -3.01
N HIS A 251 5.42 2.52 -4.00
CA HIS A 251 5.35 1.50 -5.05
C HIS A 251 6.57 1.55 -5.97
N LEU A 252 7.06 2.77 -6.27
CA LEU A 252 8.30 2.97 -7.03
C LEU A 252 9.48 2.34 -6.30
N PHE A 253 9.65 2.64 -5.01
CA PHE A 253 10.75 2.10 -4.22
C PHE A 253 10.65 0.58 -4.02
N LEU A 254 9.44 0.06 -3.82
CA LEU A 254 9.19 -1.38 -3.75
C LEU A 254 9.57 -2.09 -5.07
N GLY A 255 9.13 -1.56 -6.20
CA GLY A 255 9.46 -2.10 -7.52
C GLY A 255 10.95 -1.98 -7.84
N LEU A 256 11.61 -0.91 -7.40
CA LEU A 256 13.05 -0.73 -7.54
C LEU A 256 13.80 -1.76 -6.70
N SER A 257 13.43 -1.91 -5.41
CA SER A 257 14.06 -2.88 -4.51
C SER A 257 13.92 -4.32 -5.02
N LEU A 258 12.73 -4.73 -5.48
CA LEU A 258 12.56 -6.07 -6.04
C LEU A 258 13.43 -6.31 -7.28
N ARG A 259 13.66 -5.32 -8.13
CA ARG A 259 14.57 -5.45 -9.29
C ARG A 259 16.03 -5.59 -8.86
N GLU A 260 16.43 -4.94 -7.78
CA GLU A 260 17.82 -5.00 -7.27
C GLU A 260 18.07 -6.25 -6.43
N PHE A 261 17.00 -6.90 -5.92
CA PHE A 261 17.03 -8.18 -5.19
C PHE A 261 16.23 -9.27 -5.91
N PRO A 262 16.64 -9.69 -7.13
CA PRO A 262 15.85 -10.58 -8.00
C PRO A 262 15.63 -11.97 -7.40
N MET A 263 16.50 -12.44 -6.50
CA MET A 263 16.32 -13.72 -5.83
C MET A 263 15.13 -13.70 -4.86
N VAL A 264 14.89 -12.56 -4.17
CA VAL A 264 13.70 -12.37 -3.33
C VAL A 264 12.46 -12.39 -4.22
N GLU A 265 12.47 -11.65 -5.33
CA GLU A 265 11.36 -11.60 -6.28
C GLU A 265 11.04 -12.99 -6.87
N ALA A 266 12.04 -13.78 -7.18
CA ALA A 266 11.89 -15.13 -7.77
C ALA A 266 11.24 -16.12 -6.78
N ARG A 267 11.54 -16.01 -5.47
CA ARG A 267 10.99 -16.87 -4.41
C ARG A 267 9.63 -16.41 -3.89
N MET A 268 9.25 -15.15 -4.16
CA MET A 268 8.02 -14.57 -3.66
C MET A 268 6.77 -15.25 -4.28
N PRO A 269 5.77 -15.68 -3.48
CA PRO A 269 4.50 -16.18 -3.98
C PRO A 269 3.84 -15.21 -4.96
N ARG A 270 3.33 -15.73 -6.08
CA ARG A 270 2.67 -14.93 -7.12
C ARG A 270 1.19 -14.72 -6.79
N GLU A 271 0.93 -13.81 -5.87
CA GLU A 271 -0.44 -13.46 -5.47
C GLU A 271 -1.00 -12.32 -6.32
N ASN A 272 -2.26 -12.49 -6.79
CA ASN A 272 -2.93 -11.53 -7.67
C ASN A 272 -4.02 -10.77 -6.91
N SER A 273 -3.99 -9.44 -6.97
CA SER A 273 -4.99 -8.56 -6.35
C SER A 273 -6.34 -8.55 -7.07
N TYR A 274 -6.48 -9.14 -8.26
CA TYR A 274 -7.69 -9.01 -9.07
C TYR A 274 -8.95 -9.49 -8.34
N HIS A 275 -8.94 -10.72 -7.82
CA HIS A 275 -10.07 -11.25 -7.07
C HIS A 275 -10.28 -10.53 -5.73
N SER A 276 -9.19 -10.09 -5.09
CA SER A 276 -9.26 -9.34 -3.82
C SER A 276 -10.03 -8.03 -3.90
N ILE A 277 -10.10 -7.39 -5.07
CA ILE A 277 -10.82 -6.10 -5.23
C ILE A 277 -12.26 -6.25 -5.70
N LEU A 278 -12.68 -7.45 -6.13
CA LEU A 278 -14.02 -7.67 -6.71
C LEU A 278 -15.14 -7.42 -5.71
N LEU A 279 -15.03 -7.94 -4.48
CA LEU A 279 -16.02 -7.71 -3.43
C LEU A 279 -16.17 -6.21 -3.12
N GLY A 280 -15.06 -5.46 -3.06
CA GLY A 280 -15.11 -4.00 -2.88
C GLY A 280 -15.90 -3.28 -3.96
N GLY A 281 -15.85 -3.76 -5.20
CA GLY A 281 -16.67 -3.27 -6.32
C GLY A 281 -18.12 -3.75 -6.30
N ALA A 282 -18.43 -4.84 -5.58
CA ALA A 282 -19.74 -5.44 -5.50
C ALA A 282 -20.58 -4.96 -4.29
N LEU A 283 -19.98 -4.29 -3.29
CA LEU A 283 -20.64 -3.98 -2.01
C LEU A 283 -22.04 -3.38 -2.13
N GLY A 284 -22.30 -2.51 -3.10
CA GLY A 284 -23.60 -1.90 -3.34
C GLY A 284 -24.56 -2.72 -4.21
N ARG A 285 -24.13 -3.86 -4.76
CA ARG A 285 -24.97 -4.73 -5.60
C ARG A 285 -25.80 -5.64 -4.72
N THR A 286 -26.95 -6.09 -5.23
CA THR A 286 -27.80 -7.08 -4.56
C THR A 286 -27.01 -8.37 -4.35
N PHE A 287 -27.13 -8.92 -3.15
CA PHE A 287 -26.46 -10.16 -2.76
C PHE A 287 -27.05 -11.37 -3.53
N HIS A 288 -26.16 -12.22 -4.02
CA HIS A 288 -26.47 -13.50 -4.65
C HIS A 288 -25.55 -14.57 -4.09
N GLN A 289 -26.11 -15.64 -3.56
CA GLN A 289 -25.35 -16.70 -2.87
C GLN A 289 -24.29 -17.36 -3.77
N GLU A 290 -24.61 -17.67 -5.02
CA GLU A 290 -23.66 -18.29 -5.97
C GLU A 290 -22.48 -17.37 -6.26
N GLN A 291 -22.73 -16.07 -6.48
CA GLN A 291 -21.68 -15.10 -6.72
C GLN A 291 -20.82 -14.85 -5.47
N TRP A 292 -21.44 -14.91 -4.29
CA TRP A 292 -20.70 -14.85 -3.02
C TRP A 292 -19.77 -16.03 -2.89
N GLN A 293 -20.26 -17.26 -3.16
CA GLN A 293 -19.46 -18.47 -3.10
C GLN A 293 -18.27 -18.38 -4.08
N ASP A 294 -18.52 -17.95 -5.32
CA ASP A 294 -17.45 -17.74 -6.31
C ASP A 294 -16.40 -16.75 -5.83
N LEU A 295 -16.81 -15.62 -5.21
CA LEU A 295 -15.87 -14.64 -4.66
C LEU A 295 -14.97 -15.23 -3.56
N ILE A 296 -15.55 -15.97 -2.60
CA ILE A 296 -14.82 -16.50 -1.45
C ILE A 296 -14.03 -17.78 -1.76
N ASP A 297 -14.36 -18.50 -2.81
CA ASP A 297 -13.61 -19.67 -3.27
C ASP A 297 -12.31 -19.31 -4.00
N HIS A 298 -12.21 -18.06 -4.49
CA HIS A 298 -11.04 -17.61 -5.24
C HIS A 298 -10.00 -16.91 -4.39
N VAL A 299 -10.40 -16.25 -3.27
CA VAL A 299 -9.47 -15.47 -2.43
C VAL A 299 -10.02 -15.32 -1.02
N SER A 300 -9.11 -15.38 -0.03
CA SER A 300 -9.45 -15.21 1.39
C SER A 300 -9.49 -13.74 1.83
N PHE A 301 -8.75 -12.85 1.14
CA PHE A 301 -8.59 -11.45 1.55
C PHE A 301 -9.17 -10.51 0.52
N HIS A 302 -10.14 -9.68 0.95
CA HIS A 302 -10.88 -8.77 0.09
C HIS A 302 -10.60 -7.32 0.47
N LYS A 303 -10.00 -6.55 -0.44
CA LYS A 303 -9.74 -5.12 -0.24
C LYS A 303 -11.00 -4.31 -0.48
N LEU A 304 -11.54 -3.74 0.58
CA LEU A 304 -12.75 -2.91 0.57
C LEU A 304 -12.43 -1.41 0.56
N ASN A 305 -13.46 -0.57 0.45
CA ASN A 305 -13.34 0.88 0.46
C ASN A 305 -14.42 1.52 1.36
N TYR A 306 -14.04 1.93 2.57
CA TYR A 306 -14.92 2.57 3.54
C TYR A 306 -15.48 3.93 3.09
N ARG A 307 -14.78 4.65 2.18
CA ARG A 307 -15.23 5.97 1.69
C ARG A 307 -16.51 5.91 0.86
N LYS A 308 -16.88 4.72 0.39
CA LYS A 308 -18.11 4.49 -0.38
C LYS A 308 -19.28 3.97 0.47
N VAL A 309 -19.13 3.82 1.78
CA VAL A 309 -20.16 3.24 2.65
C VAL A 309 -21.48 3.98 2.52
N GLY A 310 -21.50 5.30 2.52
CA GLY A 310 -22.73 6.09 2.34
C GLY A 310 -23.46 5.86 1.01
N GLU A 311 -22.77 5.37 -0.03
CA GLU A 311 -23.33 4.99 -1.32
C GLU A 311 -23.82 3.53 -1.30
N VAL A 312 -22.95 2.61 -0.88
CA VAL A 312 -23.20 1.16 -0.97
C VAL A 312 -24.20 0.66 0.06
N SER A 313 -24.34 1.32 1.21
CA SER A 313 -25.30 0.97 2.26
C SER A 313 -26.76 1.26 1.90
N ARG A 314 -27.02 2.02 0.83
CA ARG A 314 -28.39 2.32 0.36
C ARG A 314 -29.16 1.08 -0.11
N ASN A 315 -28.46 0.08 -0.63
CA ASN A 315 -29.06 -1.19 -1.00
C ASN A 315 -29.09 -2.13 0.21
N LEU A 316 -30.22 -2.21 0.92
CA LEU A 316 -30.39 -3.06 2.11
C LEU A 316 -30.26 -4.57 1.83
N LYS A 317 -30.38 -4.99 0.57
CA LYS A 317 -30.13 -6.37 0.10
C LYS A 317 -28.73 -6.56 -0.48
N GLY A 318 -27.84 -5.57 -0.31
CA GLY A 318 -26.50 -5.55 -0.89
C GLY A 318 -25.48 -6.41 -0.14
N TYR A 319 -24.37 -6.71 -0.81
CA TYR A 319 -23.20 -7.39 -0.21
C TYR A 319 -22.69 -6.66 1.03
N TYR A 320 -22.82 -5.31 1.07
CA TYR A 320 -22.44 -4.54 2.26
C TYR A 320 -23.12 -5.08 3.51
N TRP A 321 -24.45 -5.21 3.51
CA TRP A 321 -25.21 -5.69 4.66
C TRP A 321 -25.02 -7.19 4.94
N HIS A 322 -24.62 -7.96 3.92
CA HIS A 322 -24.28 -9.36 4.12
C HIS A 322 -23.01 -9.51 4.96
N ILE A 323 -21.97 -8.70 4.72
CA ILE A 323 -20.72 -8.76 5.48
C ILE A 323 -20.78 -8.04 6.84
N MET A 324 -21.79 -7.18 7.05
CA MET A 324 -21.99 -6.45 8.31
C MET A 324 -22.73 -7.28 9.38
N LYS A 325 -23.25 -8.45 9.02
CA LYS A 325 -23.90 -9.42 9.94
C LYS A 325 -22.87 -10.24 10.71
#